data_821da68cf20f30701a23dde774bc4208
#
_entry.id   821da68cf20f30701a23dde774bc4208
#
_cell.length_a   1.000
_cell.length_b   1.000
_cell.length_c   1.000
_cell.angle_alpha   90.00
_cell.angle_beta   90.00
_cell.angle_gamma   90.00
#
_symmetry.space_group_name_H-M   'P 1'
#
loop_
_entity.id
_entity.type
_entity.pdbx_description
1 polymer ?
#
loop_
_entity_poly.entity_id
_entity_poly.type
_entity_poly.pdbx_seq_one_letter_code
_entity_poly.pdbx_strand_id
1 'polypeptide(L)'
;MKASHRISHILGGGSDGWDVFYKARGMIDQGMPVTELTIGEHDIRTAAPILQDMHRAAMAGQTGYAAIPGTARLRDAVAARVQARTGVPTSRSNVLITPGGQAALFSAQVATCDAGDIGLYIDPFYATYPGTIRAAGATPKAIAAQADAGFQPRPADIAAQAAGAKSLLINSPNNPTARHCRCCQ
;
A
#
# COMPACT_ATOMS: atom_id res chain seq x y z
N MET A 1 -23.49 3.57 -19.79
CA MET A 1 -23.03 4.23 -18.54
C MET A 1 -21.56 4.60 -18.75
N LYS A 2 -21.12 5.82 -18.41
CA LYS A 2 -19.69 6.22 -18.50
C LYS A 2 -19.09 6.17 -17.10
N ALA A 3 -17.84 5.66 -16.98
CA ALA A 3 -17.07 5.76 -15.74
C ALA A 3 -16.81 7.23 -15.38
N SER A 4 -16.61 7.52 -14.10
CA SER A 4 -16.24 8.86 -13.65
C SER A 4 -14.89 9.28 -14.25
N HIS A 5 -14.69 10.58 -14.45
CA HIS A 5 -13.41 11.12 -14.95
C HIS A 5 -12.22 10.63 -14.09
N ARG A 6 -12.37 10.59 -12.78
CA ARG A 6 -11.36 10.10 -11.84
C ARG A 6 -10.91 8.67 -12.15
N ILE A 7 -11.85 7.76 -12.34
CA ILE A 7 -11.54 6.34 -12.64
C ILE A 7 -10.95 6.19 -14.03
N SER A 8 -11.47 6.92 -15.03
CA SER A 8 -10.96 6.86 -16.40
C SER A 8 -9.52 7.39 -16.53
N HIS A 9 -9.04 8.20 -15.56
CA HIS A 9 -7.71 8.81 -15.56
C HIS A 9 -6.83 8.38 -14.38
N ILE A 10 -7.18 7.27 -13.73
CA ILE A 10 -6.47 6.81 -12.53
C ILE A 10 -4.99 6.53 -12.79
N LEU A 11 -4.63 6.06 -14.00
CA LEU A 11 -3.26 5.80 -14.42
C LEU A 11 -2.51 7.06 -14.88
N GLY A 12 -3.20 8.21 -15.03
CA GLY A 12 -2.57 9.46 -15.44
C GLY A 12 -2.00 9.45 -16.86
N GLY A 13 -2.52 8.59 -17.73
CA GLY A 13 -2.06 8.43 -19.13
C GLY A 13 -0.87 7.49 -19.31
N GLY A 14 -0.38 6.87 -18.24
CA GLY A 14 0.68 5.85 -18.26
C GLY A 14 0.15 4.43 -18.01
N SER A 15 1.07 3.47 -17.94
CA SER A 15 0.82 2.10 -17.47
C SER A 15 1.17 2.01 -15.98
N ASP A 16 0.47 1.14 -15.25
CA ASP A 16 0.83 0.73 -13.88
C ASP A 16 1.72 -0.52 -13.85
N GLY A 17 2.16 -1.00 -15.02
CA GLY A 17 2.99 -2.18 -15.19
C GLY A 17 2.23 -3.51 -15.23
N TRP A 18 0.93 -3.54 -14.97
CA TRP A 18 0.13 -4.77 -15.02
C TRP A 18 -0.09 -5.28 -16.45
N ASP A 19 0.05 -4.46 -17.46
CA ASP A 19 0.05 -4.85 -18.87
C ASP A 19 1.13 -5.90 -19.19
N VAL A 20 2.33 -5.76 -18.60
CA VAL A 20 3.41 -6.75 -18.74
C VAL A 20 3.02 -8.08 -18.09
N PHE A 21 2.39 -8.05 -16.92
CA PHE A 21 1.87 -9.23 -16.25
C PHE A 21 0.83 -9.96 -17.12
N TYR A 22 -0.20 -9.26 -17.60
CA TYR A 22 -1.22 -9.86 -18.44
C TYR A 22 -0.68 -10.40 -19.75
N LYS A 23 0.31 -9.71 -20.35
CA LYS A 23 0.99 -10.20 -21.55
C LYS A 23 1.73 -11.52 -21.27
N ALA A 24 2.50 -11.58 -20.17
CA ALA A 24 3.21 -12.79 -19.79
C ALA A 24 2.24 -13.97 -19.57
N ARG A 25 1.13 -13.76 -18.85
CA ARG A 25 0.11 -14.79 -18.65
C ARG A 25 -0.51 -15.26 -19.96
N GLY A 26 -0.87 -14.35 -20.86
CA GLY A 26 -1.41 -14.71 -22.17
C GLY A 26 -0.42 -15.53 -23.03
N MET A 27 0.88 -15.28 -22.89
CA MET A 27 1.91 -16.10 -23.55
C MET A 27 2.01 -17.50 -22.93
N ILE A 28 1.97 -17.61 -21.61
CA ILE A 28 1.98 -18.91 -20.90
C ILE A 28 0.74 -19.73 -21.29
N ASP A 29 -0.43 -19.13 -21.33
CA ASP A 29 -1.69 -19.78 -21.72
C ASP A 29 -1.66 -20.33 -23.16
N GLN A 30 -0.83 -19.71 -24.03
CA GLN A 30 -0.57 -20.18 -25.40
C GLN A 30 0.52 -21.26 -25.46
N GLY A 31 1.03 -21.74 -24.33
CA GLY A 31 2.07 -22.77 -24.25
C GLY A 31 3.49 -22.28 -24.54
N MET A 32 3.72 -20.97 -24.55
CA MET A 32 5.06 -20.42 -24.75
C MET A 32 5.90 -20.58 -23.45
N PRO A 33 7.19 -20.94 -23.56
CA PRO A 33 8.08 -21.02 -22.41
C PRO A 33 8.45 -19.61 -21.95
N VAL A 34 7.78 -19.10 -20.91
CA VAL A 34 8.03 -17.78 -20.33
C VAL A 34 8.59 -17.92 -18.92
N THR A 35 9.71 -17.28 -18.65
CA THR A 35 10.18 -17.07 -17.27
C THR A 35 9.49 -15.84 -16.73
N GLU A 36 8.55 -16.02 -15.80
CA GLU A 36 7.77 -14.94 -15.25
C GLU A 36 8.46 -14.28 -14.06
N LEU A 37 8.77 -12.99 -14.17
CA LEU A 37 9.34 -12.14 -13.11
C LEU A 37 8.46 -10.91 -12.88
N THR A 38 7.18 -10.97 -13.23
CA THR A 38 6.25 -9.83 -13.20
C THR A 38 5.65 -9.58 -11.83
N ILE A 39 5.60 -10.61 -10.96
CA ILE A 39 5.10 -10.50 -9.59
C ILE A 39 6.12 -11.10 -8.62
N GLY A 40 6.42 -10.34 -7.56
CA GLY A 40 7.25 -10.80 -6.44
C GLY A 40 6.44 -11.56 -5.40
N GLU A 41 5.87 -12.71 -5.75
CA GLU A 41 5.22 -13.60 -4.82
C GLU A 41 6.18 -14.75 -4.44
N HIS A 42 6.35 -14.98 -3.14
CA HIS A 42 7.18 -16.10 -2.70
C HIS A 42 6.41 -17.43 -2.77
N ASP A 43 7.13 -18.54 -2.91
CA ASP A 43 6.60 -19.89 -3.06
C ASP A 43 6.20 -20.55 -1.72
N ILE A 44 6.55 -19.94 -0.59
CA ILE A 44 6.22 -20.44 0.76
C ILE A 44 4.74 -20.24 1.04
N ARG A 45 4.03 -21.32 1.21
CA ARG A 45 2.59 -21.31 1.53
C ARG A 45 2.33 -20.85 2.95
N THR A 46 1.12 -20.35 3.19
CA THR A 46 0.66 -20.00 4.54
C THR A 46 0.80 -21.20 5.48
N ALA A 47 1.41 -21.00 6.64
CA ALA A 47 1.66 -22.06 7.61
C ALA A 47 0.35 -22.73 8.07
N ALA A 48 0.38 -24.06 8.16
CA ALA A 48 -0.80 -24.86 8.51
C ALA A 48 -1.51 -24.42 9.81
N PRO A 49 -0.83 -24.04 10.90
CA PRO A 49 -1.50 -23.53 12.10
C PRO A 49 -2.40 -22.32 11.85
N ILE A 50 -1.98 -21.39 10.97
CA ILE A 50 -2.77 -20.19 10.62
C ILE A 50 -4.06 -20.61 9.91
N LEU A 51 -3.96 -21.52 8.93
CA LEU A 51 -5.11 -22.03 8.18
C LEU A 51 -6.07 -22.80 9.09
N GLN A 52 -5.53 -23.61 10.00
CA GLN A 52 -6.34 -24.36 10.98
C GLN A 52 -7.07 -23.42 11.95
N ASP A 53 -6.43 -22.35 12.42
CA ASP A 53 -7.07 -21.36 13.28
C ASP A 53 -8.19 -20.62 12.54
N MET A 54 -7.97 -20.24 11.29
CA MET A 54 -9.00 -19.65 10.43
C MET A 54 -10.20 -20.60 10.27
N HIS A 55 -9.94 -21.88 9.98
CA HIS A 55 -10.98 -22.89 9.83
C HIS A 55 -11.77 -23.08 11.13
N ARG A 56 -11.07 -23.21 12.26
CA ARG A 56 -11.72 -23.34 13.58
C ARG A 56 -12.62 -22.14 13.91
N ALA A 57 -12.14 -20.92 13.63
CA ALA A 57 -12.93 -19.72 13.85
C ALA A 57 -14.20 -19.69 13.00
N ALA A 58 -14.09 -20.07 11.73
CA ALA A 58 -15.25 -20.17 10.83
C ALA A 58 -16.25 -21.22 11.30
N MET A 59 -15.79 -22.42 11.66
CA MET A 59 -16.65 -23.51 12.19
C MET A 59 -17.29 -23.14 13.54
N ALA A 60 -16.66 -22.28 14.32
CA ALA A 60 -17.22 -21.74 15.57
C ALA A 60 -18.23 -20.57 15.32
N GLY A 61 -18.62 -20.31 14.07
CA GLY A 61 -19.64 -19.33 13.74
C GLY A 61 -19.11 -17.90 13.63
N GLN A 62 -17.79 -17.67 13.59
CA GLN A 62 -17.22 -16.33 13.41
C GLN A 62 -17.23 -15.89 11.94
N THR A 63 -18.39 -15.99 11.30
CA THR A 63 -18.62 -15.67 9.89
C THR A 63 -19.61 -14.53 9.67
N GLY A 64 -20.11 -13.93 10.77
CA GLY A 64 -21.04 -12.81 10.75
C GLY A 64 -20.36 -11.45 10.52
N TYR A 65 -21.14 -10.39 10.66
CA TYR A 65 -20.64 -9.01 10.58
C TYR A 65 -19.61 -8.72 11.67
N ALA A 66 -18.48 -8.18 11.25
CA ALA A 66 -17.50 -7.58 12.17
C ALA A 66 -17.85 -6.10 12.43
N ALA A 67 -17.36 -5.54 13.53
CA ALA A 67 -17.38 -4.09 13.71
C ALA A 67 -16.58 -3.41 12.59
N ILE A 68 -17.03 -2.23 12.13
CA ILE A 68 -16.43 -1.49 11.00
C ILE A 68 -14.90 -1.36 11.10
N PRO A 69 -14.31 -0.99 12.26
CA PRO A 69 -12.85 -0.88 12.38
C PRO A 69 -12.14 -2.24 12.54
N GLY A 70 -12.84 -3.35 12.50
CA GLY A 70 -12.32 -4.69 12.74
C GLY A 70 -12.65 -5.22 14.12
N THR A 71 -12.46 -6.53 14.33
CA THR A 71 -12.76 -7.19 15.62
C THR A 71 -11.88 -6.65 16.74
N ALA A 72 -12.43 -6.51 17.94
CA ALA A 72 -11.72 -6.01 19.11
C ALA A 72 -10.43 -6.80 19.38
N ARG A 73 -10.53 -8.15 19.34
CA ARG A 73 -9.40 -9.05 19.58
C ARG A 73 -8.23 -8.79 18.62
N LEU A 74 -8.49 -8.65 17.31
CA LEU A 74 -7.43 -8.37 16.33
C LEU A 74 -6.82 -6.99 16.54
N ARG A 75 -7.65 -5.98 16.78
CA ARG A 75 -7.20 -4.62 17.03
C ARG A 75 -6.35 -4.49 18.29
N ASP A 76 -6.70 -5.21 19.37
CA ASP A 76 -5.89 -5.26 20.59
C ASP A 76 -4.52 -5.93 20.33
N ALA A 77 -4.51 -7.04 19.59
CA ALA A 77 -3.26 -7.74 19.25
C ALA A 77 -2.33 -6.86 18.40
N VAL A 78 -2.89 -6.12 17.44
CA VAL A 78 -2.13 -5.17 16.62
C VAL A 78 -1.62 -4.01 17.47
N ALA A 79 -2.46 -3.43 18.32
CA ALA A 79 -2.08 -2.33 19.20
C ALA A 79 -0.93 -2.73 20.15
N ALA A 80 -1.03 -3.89 20.78
CA ALA A 80 0.02 -4.41 21.66
C ALA A 80 1.34 -4.63 20.90
N ARG A 81 1.28 -5.17 19.68
CA ARG A 81 2.46 -5.36 18.83
C ARG A 81 3.11 -4.03 18.42
N VAL A 82 2.31 -3.04 18.05
CA VAL A 82 2.81 -1.70 17.68
C VAL A 82 3.47 -1.05 18.89
N GLN A 83 2.81 -1.06 20.04
CA GLN A 83 3.35 -0.48 21.28
C GLN A 83 4.66 -1.16 21.69
N ALA A 84 4.72 -2.49 21.67
CA ALA A 84 5.93 -3.24 22.02
C ALA A 84 7.10 -2.93 21.07
N ARG A 85 6.81 -2.64 19.80
CA ARG A 85 7.82 -2.36 18.77
C ARG A 85 8.32 -0.91 18.79
N THR A 86 7.44 0.04 19.10
CA THR A 86 7.72 1.48 18.97
C THR A 86 7.92 2.20 20.30
N GLY A 87 7.47 1.60 21.42
CA GLY A 87 7.38 2.26 22.70
C GLY A 87 6.26 3.30 22.84
N VAL A 88 5.52 3.55 21.74
CA VAL A 88 4.43 4.54 21.73
C VAL A 88 3.16 3.92 22.33
N PRO A 89 2.53 4.56 23.34
CA PRO A 89 1.26 4.09 23.89
C PRO A 89 0.22 3.94 22.78
N THR A 90 -0.26 2.72 22.58
CA THR A 90 -1.17 2.38 21.49
C THR A 90 -2.30 1.50 22.01
N SER A 91 -3.54 1.85 21.68
CA SER A 91 -4.74 1.09 22.03
C SER A 91 -5.52 0.70 20.78
N ARG A 92 -6.53 -0.14 20.92
CA ARG A 92 -7.40 -0.51 19.80
C ARG A 92 -8.06 0.68 19.11
N SER A 93 -8.21 1.83 19.77
CA SER A 93 -8.79 3.03 19.17
C SER A 93 -7.89 3.65 18.08
N ASN A 94 -6.60 3.31 18.09
CA ASN A 94 -5.63 3.73 17.08
C ASN A 94 -5.50 2.74 15.91
N VAL A 95 -6.32 1.67 15.89
CA VAL A 95 -6.18 0.59 14.90
C VAL A 95 -7.46 0.44 14.08
N LEU A 96 -7.31 0.52 12.77
CA LEU A 96 -8.30 0.16 11.76
C LEU A 96 -7.78 -1.03 10.95
N ILE A 97 -8.59 -2.06 10.81
CA ILE A 97 -8.28 -3.23 9.98
C ILE A 97 -8.90 -3.06 8.60
N THR A 98 -8.11 -3.29 7.56
CA THR A 98 -8.55 -3.21 6.16
C THR A 98 -8.23 -4.51 5.42
N PRO A 99 -8.94 -4.82 4.32
CA PRO A 99 -8.63 -5.97 3.48
C PRO A 99 -7.36 -5.70 2.63
N GLY A 100 -6.19 -5.85 3.28
CA GLY A 100 -4.88 -5.63 2.67
C GLY A 100 -4.38 -4.19 2.71
N GLY A 101 -3.08 -4.02 2.41
CA GLY A 101 -2.40 -2.72 2.50
C GLY A 101 -2.89 -1.70 1.47
N GLN A 102 -3.31 -2.15 0.28
CA GLN A 102 -3.84 -1.23 -0.74
C GLN A 102 -5.14 -0.54 -0.29
N ALA A 103 -6.03 -1.27 0.39
CA ALA A 103 -7.23 -0.68 0.97
C ALA A 103 -6.90 0.30 2.11
N ALA A 104 -5.86 0.01 2.90
CA ALA A 104 -5.37 0.93 3.93
C ALA A 104 -4.86 2.24 3.32
N LEU A 105 -4.02 2.15 2.28
CA LEU A 105 -3.48 3.32 1.58
C LEU A 105 -4.61 4.17 0.97
N PHE A 106 -5.57 3.54 0.29
CA PHE A 106 -6.71 4.25 -0.28
C PHE A 106 -7.53 4.95 0.80
N SER A 107 -7.86 4.24 1.88
CA SER A 107 -8.64 4.82 2.99
C SER A 107 -7.91 5.99 3.66
N ALA A 108 -6.58 5.87 3.85
CA ALA A 108 -5.78 6.95 4.41
C ALA A 108 -5.77 8.18 3.50
N GLN A 109 -5.60 8.00 2.18
CA GLN A 109 -5.63 9.11 1.22
C GLN A 109 -7.00 9.79 1.19
N VAL A 110 -8.09 9.03 1.16
CA VAL A 110 -9.47 9.59 1.21
C VAL A 110 -9.74 10.33 2.52
N ALA A 111 -9.17 9.87 3.63
CA ALA A 111 -9.36 10.49 4.94
C ALA A 111 -8.55 11.79 5.12
N THR A 112 -7.49 12.00 4.33
CA THR A 112 -6.56 13.12 4.51
C THR A 112 -6.56 14.12 3.36
N CYS A 113 -7.06 13.76 2.19
CA CYS A 113 -7.01 14.59 0.99
C CYS A 113 -8.40 14.85 0.43
N ASP A 114 -8.67 16.09 0.10
CA ASP A 114 -9.80 16.53 -0.72
C ASP A 114 -9.43 16.61 -2.20
N ALA A 115 -10.44 16.82 -3.05
CA ALA A 115 -10.23 16.99 -4.49
C ALA A 115 -9.37 18.24 -4.76
N GLY A 116 -8.25 18.03 -5.48
CA GLY A 116 -7.28 19.08 -5.81
C GLY A 116 -6.12 19.23 -4.82
N ASP A 117 -6.15 18.55 -3.69
CA ASP A 117 -5.02 18.49 -2.77
C ASP A 117 -3.81 17.76 -3.37
N ILE A 118 -2.65 17.92 -2.77
CA ILE A 118 -1.41 17.27 -3.20
C ILE A 118 -1.06 16.14 -2.23
N GLY A 119 -0.87 14.92 -2.79
CA GLY A 119 -0.27 13.79 -2.10
C GLY A 119 1.14 13.54 -2.59
N LEU A 120 2.12 13.56 -1.68
CA LEU A 120 3.52 13.29 -1.98
C LEU A 120 3.84 11.80 -1.84
N TYR A 121 4.79 11.32 -2.62
CA TYR A 121 5.39 9.99 -2.47
C TYR A 121 6.85 10.02 -2.90
N ILE A 122 7.65 9.06 -2.41
CA ILE A 122 9.08 8.97 -2.73
C ILE A 122 9.26 8.11 -4.01
N ASP A 123 10.06 8.60 -4.96
CA ASP A 123 10.45 7.91 -6.20
C ASP A 123 11.94 7.46 -6.09
N PRO A 124 12.25 6.16 -6.34
CA PRO A 124 11.42 5.05 -6.88
C PRO A 124 10.31 4.56 -5.95
N PHE A 125 9.16 4.22 -6.55
CA PHE A 125 7.92 3.94 -5.82
C PHE A 125 7.27 2.61 -6.27
N TYR A 126 6.40 2.09 -5.42
CA TYR A 126 5.52 0.98 -5.80
C TYR A 126 4.42 1.48 -6.74
N ALA A 127 4.22 0.79 -7.85
CA ALA A 127 3.42 1.21 -9.00
C ALA A 127 2.03 1.78 -8.68
N THR A 128 1.39 1.33 -7.59
CA THR A 128 0.03 1.74 -7.24
C THR A 128 -0.09 3.11 -6.56
N TYR A 129 1.01 3.70 -6.06
CA TYR A 129 0.94 4.92 -5.23
C TYR A 129 0.32 6.13 -5.95
N PRO A 130 0.75 6.49 -7.17
CA PRO A 130 0.13 7.62 -7.86
C PRO A 130 -1.35 7.40 -8.17
N GLY A 131 -1.72 6.17 -8.56
CA GLY A 131 -3.10 5.78 -8.81
C GLY A 131 -3.97 5.87 -7.55
N THR A 132 -3.45 5.44 -6.41
CA THR A 132 -4.14 5.53 -5.11
C THR A 132 -4.43 6.98 -4.72
N ILE A 133 -3.46 7.88 -4.91
CA ILE A 133 -3.62 9.31 -4.63
C ILE A 133 -4.68 9.92 -5.58
N ARG A 134 -4.61 9.61 -6.90
CA ARG A 134 -5.63 10.07 -7.86
C ARG A 134 -7.03 9.53 -7.54
N ALA A 135 -7.11 8.27 -7.07
CA ALA A 135 -8.38 7.66 -6.68
C ALA A 135 -9.06 8.42 -5.54
N ALA A 136 -8.31 9.02 -4.63
CA ALA A 136 -8.83 9.90 -3.59
C ALA A 136 -9.21 11.31 -4.10
N GLY A 137 -8.89 11.64 -5.36
CA GLY A 137 -9.15 12.96 -5.96
C GLY A 137 -7.98 13.93 -5.85
N ALA A 138 -6.88 13.53 -5.21
CA ALA A 138 -5.70 14.36 -5.04
C ALA A 138 -4.73 14.25 -6.24
N THR A 139 -3.81 15.19 -6.32
CA THR A 139 -2.75 15.23 -7.33
C THR A 139 -1.48 14.55 -6.76
N PRO A 140 -1.02 13.44 -7.35
CA PRO A 140 0.21 12.79 -6.93
C PRO A 140 1.44 13.61 -7.36
N LYS A 141 2.41 13.76 -6.46
CA LYS A 141 3.68 14.44 -6.75
C LYS A 141 4.85 13.64 -6.19
N ALA A 142 5.79 13.30 -7.07
CA ALA A 142 6.95 12.50 -6.72
C ALA A 142 8.07 13.36 -6.11
N ILE A 143 8.73 12.83 -5.09
CA ILE A 143 9.99 13.34 -4.54
C ILE A 143 11.08 12.37 -4.95
N ALA A 144 11.99 12.80 -5.84
CA ALA A 144 13.04 11.94 -6.35
C ALA A 144 14.07 11.61 -5.26
N ALA A 145 14.33 10.31 -5.07
CA ALA A 145 15.44 9.82 -4.27
C ALA A 145 16.50 9.21 -5.19
N GLN A 146 17.66 9.83 -5.28
CA GLN A 146 18.68 9.53 -6.26
C GLN A 146 19.49 8.28 -5.90
N ALA A 147 19.97 7.56 -6.91
CA ALA A 147 20.76 6.34 -6.73
C ALA A 147 22.12 6.61 -6.06
N ASP A 148 22.76 7.73 -6.37
CA ASP A 148 24.03 8.16 -5.76
C ASP A 148 23.89 8.47 -4.26
N ALA A 149 22.68 8.83 -3.80
CA ALA A 149 22.33 8.97 -2.39
C ALA A 149 21.79 7.67 -1.76
N GLY A 150 21.93 6.52 -2.43
CA GLY A 150 21.41 5.22 -1.98
C GLY A 150 19.89 5.19 -1.88
N PHE A 151 19.20 5.95 -2.72
CA PHE A 151 17.74 6.13 -2.74
C PHE A 151 17.16 6.67 -1.41
N GLN A 152 17.95 7.47 -0.68
CA GLN A 152 17.44 8.20 0.49
C GLN A 152 16.86 9.54 0.05
N PRO A 153 15.60 9.88 0.41
CA PRO A 153 15.06 11.19 0.15
C PRO A 153 15.82 12.22 0.98
N ARG A 154 16.17 13.36 0.37
CA ARG A 154 16.84 14.46 1.09
C ARG A 154 15.78 15.30 1.79
N PRO A 155 15.99 15.70 3.05
CA PRO A 155 15.05 16.57 3.78
C PRO A 155 14.72 17.86 3.04
N ALA A 156 15.71 18.44 2.33
CA ALA A 156 15.51 19.64 1.53
C ALA A 156 14.53 19.43 0.36
N ASP A 157 14.59 18.27 -0.32
CA ASP A 157 13.69 17.94 -1.42
C ASP A 157 12.26 17.71 -0.93
N ILE A 158 12.12 17.11 0.26
CA ILE A 158 10.82 16.98 0.94
C ILE A 158 10.28 18.36 1.29
N ALA A 159 11.08 19.18 1.96
CA ALA A 159 10.68 20.52 2.42
C ALA A 159 10.25 21.42 1.26
N ALA A 160 10.98 21.37 0.14
CA ALA A 160 10.68 22.16 -1.06
C ALA A 160 9.32 21.83 -1.68
N GLN A 161 8.80 20.63 -1.43
CA GLN A 161 7.52 20.15 -2.00
C GLN A 161 6.40 20.03 -0.94
N ALA A 162 6.73 20.18 0.35
CA ALA A 162 5.78 20.02 1.45
C ALA A 162 4.71 21.12 1.48
N ALA A 163 5.02 22.31 0.96
CA ALA A 163 4.07 23.42 0.96
C ALA A 163 2.79 23.06 0.16
N GLY A 164 1.64 23.10 0.84
CA GLY A 164 0.34 22.75 0.27
C GLY A 164 0.07 21.24 0.13
N ALA A 165 1.02 20.37 0.49
CA ALA A 165 0.78 18.93 0.51
C ALA A 165 -0.01 18.51 1.77
N LYS A 166 -0.92 17.55 1.60
CA LYS A 166 -1.76 17.01 2.68
C LYS A 166 -1.27 15.66 3.18
N SER A 167 -0.56 14.90 2.34
CA SER A 167 -0.02 13.60 2.71
C SER A 167 1.38 13.39 2.14
N LEU A 168 2.18 12.60 2.84
CA LEU A 168 3.44 12.05 2.36
C LEU A 168 3.43 10.54 2.57
N LEU A 169 3.53 9.78 1.49
CA LEU A 169 3.61 8.33 1.52
C LEU A 169 5.08 7.91 1.57
N ILE A 170 5.44 7.21 2.64
CA ILE A 170 6.77 6.63 2.83
C ILE A 170 6.61 5.11 2.92
N ASN A 171 7.43 4.38 2.15
CA ASN A 171 7.52 2.93 2.21
C ASN A 171 8.91 2.51 2.71
N SER A 172 8.96 1.81 3.83
CA SER A 172 10.21 1.36 4.43
C SER A 172 10.05 -0.05 5.06
N PRO A 173 10.83 -1.06 4.64
CA PRO A 173 11.74 -1.03 3.49
C PRO A 173 10.99 -0.70 2.19
N ASN A 174 11.64 0.08 1.32
CA ASN A 174 11.01 0.57 0.10
C ASN A 174 10.88 -0.52 -0.97
N ASN A 175 9.72 -0.62 -1.59
CA ASN A 175 9.53 -1.32 -2.85
C ASN A 175 9.58 -0.28 -3.99
N PRO A 176 10.54 -0.36 -4.97
CA PRO A 176 11.31 -1.56 -5.32
C PRO A 176 12.76 -1.62 -4.80
N THR A 177 13.28 -0.60 -4.12
CA THR A 177 14.73 -0.50 -3.84
C THR A 177 15.22 -1.36 -2.67
N ALA A 178 14.33 -1.95 -1.88
CA ALA A 178 14.61 -2.67 -0.63
C ALA A 178 15.38 -1.83 0.43
N ARG A 179 15.49 -0.51 0.25
CA ARG A 179 16.20 0.37 1.17
C ARG A 179 15.30 0.80 2.34
N HIS A 180 15.87 0.83 3.53
CA HIS A 180 15.23 1.46 4.68
C HIS A 180 15.33 2.98 4.59
N CYS A 181 14.20 3.67 4.76
CA CYS A 181 14.18 5.13 4.84
C CYS A 181 14.74 5.58 6.19
N ARG A 182 15.84 6.36 6.18
CA ARG A 182 16.46 6.90 7.41
C ARG A 182 15.65 8.04 8.02
N CYS A 183 14.80 8.70 7.25
CA CYS A 183 13.91 9.74 7.78
C CYS A 183 12.78 9.20 8.68
N CYS A 184 12.64 7.86 8.78
CA CYS A 184 11.67 7.20 9.65
C CYS A 184 12.30 6.69 10.96
N GLN A 185 13.59 6.94 11.19
CA GLN A 185 14.32 6.61 12.39
C GLN A 185 14.50 7.84 13.28
#